data_c56598f3b7f02fdf4aae7a461963f290
#
_entry.id   c56598f3b7f02fdf4aae7a461963f290
#
_cell.length_a   1.000
_cell.length_b   1.000
_cell.length_c   1.000
_cell.angle_alpha   90.00
_cell.angle_beta   90.00
_cell.angle_gamma   90.00
#
_symmetry.space_group_name_H-M   'P 1'
#
loop_
_entity.id
_entity.type
_entity.pdbx_description
1 polymer ?
#
loop_
_entity_poly.entity_id
_entity_poly.type
_entity_poly.pdbx_seq_one_letter_code
_entity_poly.pdbx_strand_id
1 'polypeptide(L)'
;MKKRFFTCLVAISLLSSGNIYSYAQDFHDEHSELFKTVVVKDGTELDIIECVALAFKNSPKIRHKKYELDLAKSNVGRAKSAFFPVIGAGVGFYNENNSNHNQYQQYHRELPNVAVAVNQLVWDFGKSTANIKMEEFYKIGAEYEFMDSLCATLFDVKDKYYELLKAGALVKIAEDNVTICKKYLNIAKGQADKTTAQVYLSQALFDLAYKKTLYKNAKVNLSNAMFVENAPNYTISNTKTFTYTNDFGYAEQKIPQKFVAQTFDFPKEKALEIAYASSPDLRVLESTKKAMEQALKYIKRSYMPELSADVGYGFNNANEHYDGRFSNNSLSVGVNLTTSVNLMELKHSIKGADAQLKIADNEINLFKKDLSFELQRAFNNVEFAASDVPYAQKTATKALENINLVEKLYINGALNYVALQEARKDYITSMQNYITSLTFYNKSLIQVEEAMHYHIVDIHHKTQHAMISHSDELIEHLNEALNCDEKESKQKKSKKLKHNL
;
A
#
# COMPACT_ATOMS: atom_id res chain seq x y z
N MET A 1 -51.88 -31.54 11.44
CA MET A 1 -51.39 -30.22 11.04
C MET A 1 -50.14 -29.74 11.84
N LYS A 2 -49.99 -30.04 13.13
CA LYS A 2 -48.83 -29.63 13.94
C LYS A 2 -47.44 -30.10 13.43
N LYS A 3 -47.33 -31.26 12.78
CA LYS A 3 -46.05 -31.78 12.24
C LYS A 3 -45.54 -31.06 10.97
N ARG A 4 -46.41 -30.49 10.15
CA ARG A 4 -46.00 -29.79 8.90
C ARG A 4 -45.52 -28.36 9.17
N PHE A 5 -46.00 -27.72 10.23
CA PHE A 5 -45.57 -26.35 10.61
C PHE A 5 -44.17 -26.34 11.23
N PHE A 6 -43.84 -27.36 12.01
CA PHE A 6 -42.51 -27.50 12.59
C PHE A 6 -41.45 -27.82 11.54
N THR A 7 -41.82 -28.55 10.47
CA THR A 7 -40.93 -28.89 9.37
C THR A 7 -40.62 -27.69 8.49
N CYS A 8 -41.54 -26.73 8.30
CA CYS A 8 -41.27 -25.48 7.57
C CYS A 8 -40.35 -24.52 8.34
N LEU A 9 -40.53 -24.40 9.65
CA LEU A 9 -39.68 -23.53 10.49
C LEU A 9 -38.24 -24.07 10.63
N VAL A 10 -38.09 -25.39 10.70
CA VAL A 10 -36.76 -26.04 10.69
C VAL A 10 -36.12 -25.98 9.31
N ALA A 11 -36.91 -26.04 8.22
CA ALA A 11 -36.39 -25.89 6.85
C ALA A 11 -35.88 -24.45 6.56
N ILE A 12 -36.56 -23.42 7.09
CA ILE A 12 -36.12 -22.02 6.96
C ILE A 12 -34.85 -21.75 7.79
N SER A 13 -34.75 -22.34 9.00
CA SER A 13 -33.55 -22.22 9.83
C SER A 13 -32.36 -23.02 9.28
N LEU A 14 -32.58 -24.13 8.58
CA LEU A 14 -31.52 -24.92 7.92
C LEU A 14 -31.08 -24.32 6.59
N LEU A 15 -31.94 -23.60 5.87
CA LEU A 15 -31.56 -22.86 4.66
C LEU A 15 -30.76 -21.59 4.95
N SER A 16 -30.97 -20.97 6.13
CA SER A 16 -30.22 -19.77 6.51
C SER A 16 -28.85 -20.07 7.12
N SER A 17 -28.67 -21.22 7.78
CA SER A 17 -27.40 -21.53 8.45
C SER A 17 -26.41 -22.34 7.62
N GLY A 18 -26.88 -23.22 6.73
CA GLY A 18 -26.00 -24.09 5.95
C GLY A 18 -25.28 -23.39 4.79
N ASN A 19 -26.00 -22.57 4.02
CA ASN A 19 -25.43 -21.92 2.84
C ASN A 19 -24.57 -20.68 3.17
N ILE A 20 -24.89 -19.96 4.24
CA ILE A 20 -24.09 -18.79 4.64
C ILE A 20 -22.73 -19.23 5.20
N TYR A 21 -22.68 -20.33 5.95
CA TYR A 21 -21.41 -20.90 6.44
C TYR A 21 -20.55 -21.49 5.31
N SER A 22 -21.14 -22.14 4.32
CA SER A 22 -20.43 -22.68 3.16
C SER A 22 -19.84 -21.55 2.29
N TYR A 23 -20.61 -20.49 2.03
CA TYR A 23 -20.10 -19.31 1.31
C TYR A 23 -19.01 -18.57 2.09
N ALA A 24 -19.12 -18.47 3.41
CA ALA A 24 -18.09 -17.84 4.25
C ALA A 24 -16.82 -18.70 4.32
N GLN A 25 -16.91 -20.01 4.30
CA GLN A 25 -15.79 -20.93 4.35
C GLN A 25 -15.06 -20.99 2.99
N ASP A 26 -15.78 -21.03 1.87
CA ASP A 26 -15.20 -20.95 0.53
C ASP A 26 -14.48 -19.60 0.29
N PHE A 27 -15.02 -18.51 0.85
CA PHE A 27 -14.38 -17.17 0.76
C PHE A 27 -13.11 -17.08 1.61
N HIS A 28 -13.05 -17.79 2.74
CA HIS A 28 -11.89 -17.79 3.63
C HIS A 28 -10.74 -18.65 3.08
N ASP A 29 -11.05 -19.75 2.41
CA ASP A 29 -10.04 -20.68 1.86
C ASP A 29 -9.43 -20.17 0.55
N GLU A 30 -10.20 -19.45 -0.29
CA GLU A 30 -9.72 -18.92 -1.57
C GLU A 30 -8.71 -17.76 -1.39
N HIS A 31 -8.78 -17.02 -0.27
CA HIS A 31 -7.86 -15.92 0.03
C HIS A 31 -6.68 -16.30 0.92
N SER A 32 -6.73 -17.41 1.63
CA SER A 32 -5.63 -17.85 2.51
C SER A 32 -4.39 -18.37 1.74
N GLU A 33 -4.56 -18.86 0.52
CA GLU A 33 -3.44 -19.32 -0.32
C GLU A 33 -2.69 -18.18 -1.04
N LEU A 34 -3.33 -17.04 -1.27
CA LEU A 34 -2.75 -15.90 -2.00
C LEU A 34 -1.61 -15.19 -1.24
N PHE A 35 -1.49 -15.39 0.07
CA PHE A 35 -0.55 -14.66 0.92
C PHE A 35 0.31 -15.58 1.79
N LYS A 36 0.78 -16.71 1.26
CA LYS A 36 1.84 -17.46 1.92
C LYS A 36 3.11 -16.60 1.93
N THR A 37 3.53 -16.18 3.11
CA THR A 37 4.80 -15.47 3.31
C THR A 37 5.95 -16.28 2.69
N VAL A 38 6.65 -15.64 1.77
CA VAL A 38 7.82 -16.27 1.15
C VAL A 38 9.00 -16.11 2.10
N VAL A 39 9.55 -17.23 2.53
CA VAL A 39 10.73 -17.28 3.40
C VAL A 39 11.99 -17.23 2.55
N VAL A 40 12.86 -16.26 2.82
CA VAL A 40 14.16 -16.15 2.19
C VAL A 40 15.14 -17.14 2.88
N LYS A 41 15.81 -17.97 2.11
CA LYS A 41 16.82 -18.90 2.63
C LYS A 41 18.15 -18.19 2.87
N ASP A 42 18.90 -18.67 3.87
CA ASP A 42 20.26 -18.20 4.11
C ASP A 42 21.16 -18.46 2.90
N GLY A 43 22.00 -17.49 2.56
CA GLY A 43 22.92 -17.56 1.43
C GLY A 43 22.31 -17.20 0.07
N THR A 44 21.04 -16.80 0.03
CA THR A 44 20.40 -16.30 -1.22
C THR A 44 21.01 -14.96 -1.61
N GLU A 45 21.34 -14.78 -2.89
CA GLU A 45 21.67 -13.49 -3.47
C GLU A 45 20.38 -12.88 -4.03
N LEU A 46 20.06 -11.64 -3.65
CA LEU A 46 18.84 -10.93 -4.03
C LEU A 46 19.16 -9.73 -4.90
N ASP A 47 18.46 -9.61 -6.03
CA ASP A 47 18.42 -8.40 -6.85
C ASP A 47 17.34 -7.44 -6.32
N ILE A 48 17.39 -6.20 -6.75
CA ILE A 48 16.40 -5.16 -6.38
C ILE A 48 14.97 -5.56 -6.79
N ILE A 49 14.81 -6.20 -7.96
CA ILE A 49 13.52 -6.67 -8.46
C ILE A 49 12.97 -7.80 -7.57
N GLU A 50 13.82 -8.73 -7.18
CA GLU A 50 13.45 -9.82 -6.27
C GLU A 50 13.08 -9.31 -4.88
N CYS A 51 13.81 -8.30 -4.37
CA CYS A 51 13.47 -7.64 -3.11
C CYS A 51 12.08 -6.99 -3.18
N VAL A 52 11.75 -6.32 -4.26
CA VAL A 52 10.42 -5.71 -4.48
C VAL A 52 9.34 -6.78 -4.60
N ALA A 53 9.59 -7.85 -5.37
CA ALA A 53 8.63 -8.96 -5.51
C ALA A 53 8.34 -9.66 -4.17
N LEU A 54 9.38 -9.84 -3.32
CA LEU A 54 9.22 -10.36 -1.96
C LEU A 54 8.37 -9.42 -1.10
N ALA A 55 8.66 -8.11 -1.16
CA ALA A 55 7.90 -7.11 -0.42
C ALA A 55 6.42 -7.12 -0.80
N PHE A 56 6.09 -7.19 -2.08
CA PHE A 56 4.69 -7.25 -2.55
C PHE A 56 3.96 -8.50 -2.06
N LYS A 57 4.62 -9.66 -2.06
CA LYS A 57 4.02 -10.91 -1.58
C LYS A 57 3.83 -10.93 -0.06
N ASN A 58 4.77 -10.35 0.67
CA ASN A 58 4.79 -10.44 2.13
C ASN A 58 4.11 -9.27 2.83
N SER A 59 3.91 -8.11 2.17
CA SER A 59 3.45 -6.87 2.79
C SER A 59 2.06 -6.96 3.42
N PRO A 60 1.93 -6.79 4.75
CA PRO A 60 0.63 -6.67 5.39
C PRO A 60 -0.08 -5.36 5.01
N LYS A 61 0.67 -4.30 4.66
CA LYS A 61 0.11 -3.01 4.26
C LYS A 61 -0.66 -3.13 2.94
N ILE A 62 -0.06 -3.83 1.95
CA ILE A 62 -0.71 -4.10 0.67
C ILE A 62 -1.96 -4.97 0.86
N ARG A 63 -1.86 -6.02 1.71
CA ARG A 63 -3.03 -6.85 2.05
C ARG A 63 -4.15 -6.05 2.72
N HIS A 64 -3.79 -5.14 3.62
CA HIS A 64 -4.76 -4.26 4.28
C HIS A 64 -5.51 -3.42 3.24
N LYS A 65 -4.80 -2.74 2.34
CA LYS A 65 -5.42 -1.93 1.27
C LYS A 65 -6.24 -2.78 0.30
N LYS A 66 -5.84 -4.03 0.05
CA LYS A 66 -6.65 -4.98 -0.73
C LYS A 66 -7.99 -5.28 -0.04
N TYR A 67 -7.98 -5.51 1.28
CA TYR A 67 -9.22 -5.74 2.02
C TYR A 67 -10.09 -4.49 2.11
N GLU A 68 -9.51 -3.30 2.21
CA GLU A 68 -10.26 -2.04 2.11
C GLU A 68 -10.94 -1.88 0.75
N LEU A 69 -10.27 -2.26 -0.34
CA LEU A 69 -10.87 -2.30 -1.67
C LEU A 69 -12.02 -3.31 -1.74
N ASP A 70 -11.87 -4.49 -1.17
CA ASP A 70 -12.93 -5.50 -1.15
C ASP A 70 -14.11 -5.06 -0.27
N LEU A 71 -13.86 -4.33 0.82
CA LEU A 71 -14.89 -3.66 1.61
C LEU A 71 -15.63 -2.61 0.77
N ALA A 72 -14.93 -1.77 0.02
CA ALA A 72 -15.54 -0.77 -0.85
C ALA A 72 -16.40 -1.42 -1.96
N LYS A 73 -15.95 -2.54 -2.56
CA LYS A 73 -16.76 -3.34 -3.48
C LYS A 73 -18.04 -3.86 -2.84
N SER A 74 -17.94 -4.35 -1.59
CA SER A 74 -19.09 -4.83 -0.82
C SER A 74 -20.08 -3.70 -0.50
N ASN A 75 -19.59 -2.49 -0.23
CA ASN A 75 -20.42 -1.31 0.00
C ASN A 75 -21.23 -0.94 -1.27
N VAL A 76 -20.62 -1.02 -2.45
CA VAL A 76 -21.33 -0.85 -3.73
C VAL A 76 -22.44 -1.92 -3.87
N GLY A 77 -22.13 -3.19 -3.55
CA GLY A 77 -23.13 -4.26 -3.53
C GLY A 77 -24.28 -3.97 -2.58
N ARG A 78 -23.95 -3.51 -1.37
CA ARG A 78 -24.94 -3.10 -0.36
C ARG A 78 -25.79 -1.90 -0.84
N ALA A 79 -25.20 -0.90 -1.49
CA ALA A 79 -25.97 0.21 -2.04
C ALA A 79 -26.92 -0.25 -3.16
N LYS A 80 -26.48 -1.19 -4.01
CA LYS A 80 -27.32 -1.80 -5.07
C LYS A 80 -28.46 -2.65 -4.51
N SER A 81 -28.32 -3.19 -3.29
CA SER A 81 -29.38 -3.99 -2.66
C SER A 81 -30.64 -3.18 -2.33
N ALA A 82 -30.59 -1.85 -2.36
CA ALA A 82 -31.79 -1.01 -2.24
C ALA A 82 -32.86 -1.31 -3.31
N PHE A 83 -32.45 -1.85 -4.47
CA PHE A 83 -33.34 -2.25 -5.54
C PHE A 83 -33.77 -3.73 -5.49
N PHE A 84 -33.37 -4.47 -4.46
CA PHE A 84 -33.81 -5.83 -4.23
C PHE A 84 -34.90 -5.88 -3.17
N PRO A 85 -35.80 -6.88 -3.23
CA PRO A 85 -36.88 -7.01 -2.23
C PRO A 85 -36.31 -7.32 -0.85
N VAL A 86 -36.88 -6.67 0.15
CA VAL A 86 -36.61 -6.93 1.57
C VAL A 86 -37.69 -7.87 2.09
N ILE A 87 -37.28 -9.03 2.59
CA ILE A 87 -38.16 -10.01 3.17
C ILE A 87 -38.11 -9.88 4.67
N GLY A 88 -39.27 -9.58 5.29
CA GLY A 88 -39.45 -9.51 6.72
C GLY A 88 -40.32 -10.66 7.20
N ALA A 89 -39.99 -11.28 8.33
CA ALA A 89 -40.84 -12.23 9.03
C ALA A 89 -40.98 -11.80 10.50
N GLY A 90 -42.17 -11.81 11.01
CA GLY A 90 -42.44 -11.39 12.37
C GLY A 90 -43.42 -12.34 13.06
N VAL A 91 -43.18 -12.57 14.34
CA VAL A 91 -44.10 -13.25 15.23
C VAL A 91 -44.40 -12.29 16.37
N GLY A 92 -45.70 -12.03 16.60
CA GLY A 92 -46.13 -11.11 17.64
C GLY A 92 -47.24 -11.72 18.50
N PHE A 93 -47.31 -11.26 19.71
CA PHE A 93 -48.40 -11.56 20.63
C PHE A 93 -49.05 -10.24 21.03
N TYR A 94 -50.28 -10.05 20.65
CA TYR A 94 -51.04 -8.84 20.99
C TYR A 94 -52.14 -9.21 21.97
N ASN A 95 -52.20 -8.45 23.04
CA ASN A 95 -53.30 -8.53 24.01
C ASN A 95 -54.13 -7.25 23.88
N GLU A 96 -55.33 -7.38 23.36
CA GLU A 96 -56.23 -6.25 23.15
C GLU A 96 -57.37 -6.32 24.16
N ASN A 97 -57.39 -5.37 25.10
CA ASN A 97 -58.48 -5.16 26.04
C ASN A 97 -59.32 -3.99 25.57
N ASN A 98 -60.52 -4.24 25.08
CA ASN A 98 -61.46 -3.18 24.72
C ASN A 98 -62.57 -3.07 25.79
N SER A 99 -62.48 -2.02 26.60
CA SER A 99 -63.54 -1.66 27.58
C SER A 99 -64.37 -0.49 27.04
N ASN A 100 -65.25 -0.75 26.09
CA ASN A 100 -66.16 0.26 25.62
C ASN A 100 -67.32 0.43 26.61
N HIS A 101 -67.47 1.63 27.17
CA HIS A 101 -68.43 1.96 28.25
C HIS A 101 -69.89 1.98 27.84
N ASN A 102 -70.17 1.85 26.54
CA ASN A 102 -71.53 1.82 26.00
C ASN A 102 -71.78 0.50 25.25
N GLN A 103 -72.57 -0.32 25.88
CA GLN A 103 -73.17 -1.57 25.38
C GLN A 103 -72.29 -2.84 25.30
N TYR A 104 -72.44 -3.68 26.29
CA TYR A 104 -72.45 -5.14 26.28
C TYR A 104 -71.40 -5.96 25.55
N GLN A 105 -70.23 -5.45 25.16
CA GLN A 105 -69.17 -6.28 24.65
C GLN A 105 -67.80 -5.86 25.23
N GLN A 106 -67.47 -6.40 26.37
CA GLN A 106 -66.09 -6.53 26.82
C GLN A 106 -65.54 -7.78 26.14
N TYR A 107 -64.56 -7.57 25.24
CA TYR A 107 -63.81 -8.70 24.71
C TYR A 107 -62.34 -8.57 25.06
N HIS A 108 -61.78 -9.69 25.45
CA HIS A 108 -60.37 -9.88 25.69
C HIS A 108 -59.85 -10.75 24.55
N ARG A 109 -58.98 -10.23 23.73
CA ARG A 109 -58.40 -10.97 22.60
C ARG A 109 -56.93 -11.19 22.84
N GLU A 110 -56.50 -12.44 22.85
CA GLU A 110 -55.12 -12.86 22.74
C GLU A 110 -54.86 -13.25 21.27
N LEU A 111 -54.06 -12.47 20.57
CA LEU A 111 -53.82 -12.62 19.14
C LEU A 111 -52.39 -13.00 18.90
N PRO A 112 -52.06 -14.31 18.77
CA PRO A 112 -50.79 -14.67 18.15
C PRO A 112 -50.83 -14.30 16.66
N ASN A 113 -49.89 -13.47 16.24
CA ASN A 113 -49.74 -13.03 14.87
C ASN A 113 -48.43 -13.58 14.30
N VAL A 114 -48.51 -14.23 13.17
CA VAL A 114 -47.34 -14.58 12.34
C VAL A 114 -47.48 -13.89 10.99
N ALA A 115 -46.53 -13.06 10.62
CA ALA A 115 -46.58 -12.35 9.34
C ALA A 115 -45.28 -12.51 8.58
N VAL A 116 -45.38 -12.66 7.28
CA VAL A 116 -44.27 -12.54 6.35
C VAL A 116 -44.62 -11.43 5.36
N ALA A 117 -43.71 -10.50 5.17
CA ALA A 117 -43.90 -9.40 4.24
C ALA A 117 -42.68 -9.28 3.30
N VAL A 118 -42.93 -8.94 2.07
CA VAL A 118 -41.92 -8.59 1.07
C VAL A 118 -42.17 -7.15 0.70
N ASN A 119 -41.18 -6.32 0.87
CA ASN A 119 -41.21 -4.91 0.47
C ASN A 119 -40.20 -4.68 -0.64
N GLN A 120 -40.59 -4.01 -1.73
CA GLN A 120 -39.79 -3.68 -2.88
C GLN A 120 -39.83 -2.19 -3.17
N LEU A 121 -38.66 -1.54 -3.13
CA LEU A 121 -38.54 -0.18 -3.66
C LEU A 121 -38.74 -0.20 -5.18
N VAL A 122 -39.72 0.54 -5.68
CA VAL A 122 -40.01 0.67 -7.11
C VAL A 122 -39.33 1.90 -7.70
N TRP A 123 -39.47 3.04 -6.98
CA TRP A 123 -38.94 4.32 -7.43
C TRP A 123 -38.70 5.28 -6.25
N ASP A 124 -37.54 5.95 -6.28
CA ASP A 124 -37.15 6.96 -5.26
C ASP A 124 -36.60 8.25 -5.88
N PHE A 125 -37.00 8.55 -7.10
CA PHE A 125 -36.54 9.73 -7.85
C PHE A 125 -35.00 9.82 -7.99
N GLY A 126 -34.33 8.65 -7.96
CA GLY A 126 -32.90 8.49 -8.14
C GLY A 126 -32.06 8.77 -6.90
N LYS A 127 -32.66 8.77 -5.71
CA LYS A 127 -31.95 8.84 -4.42
C LYS A 127 -30.99 7.64 -4.29
N SER A 128 -31.50 6.41 -4.42
CA SER A 128 -30.67 5.19 -4.39
C SER A 128 -29.62 5.16 -5.50
N THR A 129 -29.95 5.65 -6.70
CA THR A 129 -28.98 5.77 -7.80
C THR A 129 -27.83 6.73 -7.45
N ALA A 130 -28.12 7.85 -6.77
CA ALA A 130 -27.07 8.76 -6.30
C ALA A 130 -26.19 8.11 -5.23
N ASN A 131 -26.78 7.35 -4.32
CA ASN A 131 -26.05 6.58 -3.31
C ASN A 131 -25.13 5.52 -3.95
N ILE A 132 -25.63 4.77 -4.92
CA ILE A 132 -24.80 3.77 -5.64
C ILE A 132 -23.61 4.44 -6.31
N LYS A 133 -23.83 5.57 -7.02
CA LYS A 133 -22.75 6.29 -7.68
C LYS A 133 -21.74 6.86 -6.67
N MET A 134 -22.19 7.30 -5.52
CA MET A 134 -21.31 7.73 -4.42
C MET A 134 -20.38 6.60 -3.99
N GLU A 135 -20.93 5.42 -3.72
CA GLU A 135 -20.13 4.23 -3.34
C GLU A 135 -19.23 3.74 -4.49
N GLU A 136 -19.66 3.86 -5.74
CA GLU A 136 -18.82 3.54 -6.91
C GLU A 136 -17.60 4.47 -6.99
N PHE A 137 -17.74 5.78 -6.68
CA PHE A 137 -16.60 6.68 -6.62
C PHE A 137 -15.68 6.42 -5.42
N TYR A 138 -16.22 6.04 -4.25
CA TYR A 138 -15.39 5.59 -3.12
C TYR A 138 -14.64 4.29 -3.46
N LYS A 139 -15.26 3.36 -4.18
CA LYS A 139 -14.57 2.16 -4.68
C LYS A 139 -13.40 2.52 -5.61
N ILE A 140 -13.60 3.47 -6.55
CA ILE A 140 -12.52 3.97 -7.42
C ILE A 140 -11.40 4.60 -6.58
N GLY A 141 -11.74 5.37 -5.55
CA GLY A 141 -10.75 5.89 -4.59
C GLY A 141 -9.93 4.77 -3.94
N ALA A 142 -10.59 3.72 -3.44
CA ALA A 142 -9.92 2.56 -2.83
C ALA A 142 -9.04 1.77 -3.82
N GLU A 143 -9.38 1.73 -5.11
CA GLU A 143 -8.54 1.16 -6.16
C GLU A 143 -7.22 1.95 -6.28
N TYR A 144 -7.27 3.28 -6.28
CA TYR A 144 -6.08 4.12 -6.31
C TYR A 144 -5.27 4.07 -5.00
N GLU A 145 -5.91 4.00 -3.84
CA GLU A 145 -5.20 3.79 -2.56
C GLU A 145 -4.44 2.45 -2.52
N PHE A 146 -5.03 1.40 -3.11
CA PHE A 146 -4.34 0.13 -3.26
C PHE A 146 -3.11 0.28 -4.18
N MET A 147 -3.22 0.99 -5.31
CA MET A 147 -2.09 1.28 -6.19
C MET A 147 -1.00 2.09 -5.49
N ASP A 148 -1.39 3.12 -4.74
CA ASP A 148 -0.45 3.92 -3.95
C ASP A 148 0.34 3.07 -2.95
N SER A 149 -0.31 2.13 -2.27
CA SER A 149 0.37 1.22 -1.34
C SER A 149 1.44 0.33 -2.01
N LEU A 150 1.24 -0.03 -3.29
CA LEU A 150 2.24 -0.75 -4.09
C LEU A 150 3.42 0.16 -4.41
N CYS A 151 3.16 1.39 -4.88
CA CYS A 151 4.20 2.37 -5.19
C CYS A 151 5.02 2.71 -3.94
N ALA A 152 4.38 3.01 -2.82
CA ALA A 152 5.05 3.31 -1.56
C ALA A 152 5.95 2.15 -1.07
N THR A 153 5.47 0.91 -1.20
CA THR A 153 6.28 -0.27 -0.86
C THR A 153 7.47 -0.43 -1.80
N LEU A 154 7.29 -0.19 -3.10
CA LEU A 154 8.37 -0.22 -4.10
C LEU A 154 9.48 0.77 -3.75
N PHE A 155 9.12 2.03 -3.48
CA PHE A 155 10.10 3.09 -3.20
C PHE A 155 10.80 2.88 -1.85
N ASP A 156 10.10 2.42 -0.82
CA ASP A 156 10.71 2.08 0.47
C ASP A 156 11.76 0.97 0.31
N VAL A 157 11.46 -0.09 -0.43
CA VAL A 157 12.42 -1.18 -0.71
C VAL A 157 13.62 -0.67 -1.49
N LYS A 158 13.42 0.16 -2.54
CA LYS A 158 14.52 0.77 -3.31
C LYS A 158 15.41 1.62 -2.40
N ASP A 159 14.83 2.45 -1.55
CA ASP A 159 15.57 3.30 -0.61
C ASP A 159 16.45 2.48 0.34
N LYS A 160 15.88 1.44 0.97
CA LYS A 160 16.61 0.57 1.90
C LYS A 160 17.65 -0.31 1.19
N TYR A 161 17.40 -0.68 -0.05
CA TYR A 161 18.37 -1.42 -0.87
C TYR A 161 19.65 -0.58 -1.12
N TYR A 162 19.51 0.69 -1.51
CA TYR A 162 20.66 1.58 -1.70
C TYR A 162 21.36 1.93 -0.39
N GLU A 163 20.63 2.04 0.73
CA GLU A 163 21.26 2.21 2.06
C GLU A 163 22.10 0.99 2.45
N LEU A 164 21.65 -0.21 2.13
CA LEU A 164 22.43 -1.43 2.41
C LEU A 164 23.68 -1.51 1.51
N LEU A 165 23.57 -1.15 0.23
CA LEU A 165 24.73 -1.05 -0.68
C LEU A 165 25.76 -0.06 -0.16
N LYS A 166 25.34 1.14 0.25
CA LYS A 166 26.20 2.14 0.89
C LYS A 166 26.90 1.60 2.11
N ALA A 167 26.12 0.98 3.03
CA ALA A 167 26.69 0.45 4.26
C ALA A 167 27.74 -0.65 3.98
N GLY A 168 27.49 -1.51 2.99
CA GLY A 168 28.46 -2.50 2.52
C GLY A 168 29.76 -1.89 1.96
N ALA A 169 29.64 -0.86 1.14
CA ALA A 169 30.80 -0.14 0.61
C ALA A 169 31.61 0.55 1.74
N LEU A 170 30.93 1.14 2.71
CA LEU A 170 31.60 1.77 3.87
C LEU A 170 32.32 0.75 4.76
N VAL A 171 31.82 -0.47 4.91
CA VAL A 171 32.53 -1.57 5.61
C VAL A 171 33.82 -1.90 4.87
N LYS A 172 33.81 -2.02 3.54
CA LYS A 172 35.01 -2.30 2.74
C LYS A 172 36.06 -1.21 2.93
N ILE A 173 35.65 0.06 2.83
CA ILE A 173 36.57 1.20 3.07
C ILE A 173 37.18 1.13 4.47
N ALA A 174 36.40 0.73 5.49
CA ALA A 174 36.92 0.58 6.86
C ALA A 174 37.88 -0.62 6.99
N GLU A 175 37.65 -1.71 6.28
CA GLU A 175 38.58 -2.87 6.22
C GLU A 175 39.89 -2.50 5.54
N ASP A 176 39.82 -1.74 4.45
CA ASP A 176 41.01 -1.20 3.76
C ASP A 176 41.77 -0.25 4.68
N ASN A 177 41.07 0.62 5.42
CA ASN A 177 41.69 1.50 6.41
C ASN A 177 42.45 0.72 7.49
N VAL A 178 41.88 -0.33 8.03
CA VAL A 178 42.58 -1.22 9.01
C VAL A 178 43.82 -1.85 8.37
N THR A 179 43.74 -2.27 7.11
CA THR A 179 44.87 -2.86 6.38
C THR A 179 45.98 -1.83 6.16
N ILE A 180 45.62 -0.58 5.80
CA ILE A 180 46.59 0.55 5.67
C ILE A 180 47.23 0.84 7.03
N CYS A 181 46.46 0.92 8.11
CA CYS A 181 46.98 1.16 9.46
C CYS A 181 47.96 0.06 9.89
N LYS A 182 47.67 -1.21 9.61
CA LYS A 182 48.60 -2.34 9.88
C LYS A 182 49.90 -2.18 9.10
N LYS A 183 49.82 -1.82 7.80
CA LYS A 183 51.01 -1.55 6.97
C LYS A 183 51.82 -0.40 7.57
N TYR A 184 51.19 0.68 7.98
CA TYR A 184 51.84 1.84 8.55
C TYR A 184 52.46 1.59 9.92
N LEU A 185 51.89 0.70 10.74
CA LEU A 185 52.52 0.22 11.97
C LEU A 185 53.86 -0.51 11.68
N ASN A 186 53.89 -1.30 10.59
CA ASN A 186 55.10 -2.07 10.24
C ASN A 186 56.25 -1.17 9.69
N ILE A 187 55.92 -0.06 9.02
CA ILE A 187 56.91 0.85 8.44
C ILE A 187 57.27 2.01 9.39
N ALA A 188 56.61 2.14 10.56
CA ALA A 188 56.86 3.21 11.52
C ALA A 188 58.29 3.19 12.07
N LYS A 189 58.95 4.36 12.00
CA LYS A 189 60.37 4.55 12.38
C LYS A 189 60.42 5.11 13.79
N GLY A 190 60.90 4.37 14.76
CA GLY A 190 61.00 4.81 16.13
C GLY A 190 59.80 4.55 16.99
N GLN A 191 59.98 4.71 18.32
CA GLN A 191 58.98 4.36 19.31
C GLN A 191 57.73 5.29 19.29
N ALA A 192 57.95 6.59 19.08
CA ALA A 192 56.87 7.58 18.98
C ALA A 192 55.92 7.30 17.80
N ASP A 193 56.46 7.02 16.62
CA ASP A 193 55.66 6.69 15.45
C ASP A 193 54.91 5.39 15.64
N LYS A 194 55.52 4.35 16.27
CA LYS A 194 54.87 3.07 16.58
C LYS A 194 53.71 3.24 17.54
N THR A 195 53.89 4.03 18.60
CA THR A 195 52.83 4.32 19.57
C THR A 195 51.65 5.05 18.89
N THR A 196 51.95 6.06 18.05
CA THR A 196 50.96 6.78 17.27
C THR A 196 50.25 5.84 16.27
N ALA A 197 50.99 4.96 15.59
CA ALA A 197 50.42 3.97 14.68
C ALA A 197 49.44 3.00 15.38
N GLN A 198 49.76 2.58 16.61
CA GLN A 198 48.89 1.74 17.43
C GLN A 198 47.58 2.44 17.79
N VAL A 199 47.63 3.74 18.12
CA VAL A 199 46.42 4.56 18.37
C VAL A 199 45.53 4.59 17.10
N TYR A 200 46.10 4.90 15.96
CA TYR A 200 45.32 4.93 14.69
C TYR A 200 44.78 3.56 14.28
N LEU A 201 45.52 2.49 14.51
CA LEU A 201 45.03 1.13 14.28
C LEU A 201 43.85 0.81 15.20
N SER A 202 43.93 1.19 16.48
CA SER A 202 42.82 0.98 17.43
C SER A 202 41.56 1.77 17.00
N GLN A 203 41.73 3.02 16.55
CA GLN A 203 40.63 3.83 16.01
C GLN A 203 40.06 3.22 14.75
N ALA A 204 40.87 2.72 13.83
CA ALA A 204 40.39 2.06 12.61
C ALA A 204 39.63 0.75 12.90
N LEU A 205 40.07 -0.02 13.90
CA LEU A 205 39.33 -1.21 14.35
C LEU A 205 37.99 -0.87 14.97
N PHE A 206 37.94 0.22 15.76
CA PHE A 206 36.69 0.72 16.33
C PHE A 206 35.72 1.19 15.22
N ASP A 207 36.21 1.96 14.24
CA ASP A 207 35.40 2.41 13.10
C ASP A 207 34.86 1.22 12.29
N LEU A 208 35.70 0.21 12.04
CA LEU A 208 35.29 -1.01 11.34
C LEU A 208 34.16 -1.74 12.12
N ALA A 209 34.29 -1.87 13.43
CA ALA A 209 33.25 -2.50 14.26
C ALA A 209 31.91 -1.70 14.16
N TYR A 210 32.02 -0.37 14.20
CA TYR A 210 30.88 0.52 14.06
C TYR A 210 30.22 0.38 12.67
N LYS A 211 31.00 0.42 11.58
CA LYS A 211 30.47 0.24 10.21
C LYS A 211 29.84 -1.14 10.01
N LYS A 212 30.41 -2.20 10.58
CA LYS A 212 29.79 -3.53 10.56
C LYS A 212 28.44 -3.57 11.28
N THR A 213 28.30 -2.83 12.35
CA THR A 213 27.00 -2.68 13.03
C THR A 213 25.99 -1.93 12.17
N LEU A 214 26.40 -0.82 11.54
CA LEU A 214 25.54 -0.08 10.61
C LEU A 214 25.10 -0.95 9.43
N TYR A 215 25.98 -1.78 8.88
CA TYR A 215 25.64 -2.72 7.82
C TYR A 215 24.60 -3.75 8.26
N LYS A 216 24.77 -4.31 9.47
CA LYS A 216 23.77 -5.23 10.03
C LYS A 216 22.41 -4.54 10.22
N ASN A 217 22.39 -3.30 10.71
CA ASN A 217 21.17 -2.54 10.88
C ASN A 217 20.49 -2.22 9.53
N ALA A 218 21.27 -1.82 8.52
CA ALA A 218 20.76 -1.60 7.16
C ALA A 218 20.15 -2.89 6.57
N LYS A 219 20.76 -4.04 6.84
CA LYS A 219 20.23 -5.35 6.44
C LYS A 219 18.90 -5.67 7.12
N VAL A 220 18.78 -5.39 8.42
CA VAL A 220 17.50 -5.51 9.15
C VAL A 220 16.45 -4.56 8.57
N ASN A 221 16.83 -3.32 8.25
CA ASN A 221 15.91 -2.35 7.66
C ASN A 221 15.37 -2.81 6.29
N LEU A 222 16.24 -3.36 5.43
CA LEU A 222 15.79 -3.94 4.16
C LEU A 222 14.91 -5.17 4.36
N SER A 223 15.26 -6.07 5.30
CA SER A 223 14.41 -7.21 5.66
C SER A 223 13.04 -6.77 6.14
N ASN A 224 12.97 -5.69 6.93
CA ASN A 224 11.72 -5.11 7.39
C ASN A 224 10.91 -4.51 6.22
N ALA A 225 11.55 -3.82 5.28
CA ALA A 225 10.88 -3.29 4.09
C ALA A 225 10.34 -4.40 3.17
N MET A 226 11.03 -5.55 3.11
CA MET A 226 10.56 -6.75 2.41
C MET A 226 9.55 -7.58 3.21
N PHE A 227 9.28 -7.22 4.48
CA PHE A 227 8.46 -8.00 5.41
C PHE A 227 8.94 -9.46 5.56
N VAL A 228 10.26 -9.67 5.57
CA VAL A 228 10.88 -10.98 5.79
C VAL A 228 11.24 -11.11 7.26
N GLU A 229 10.70 -12.14 7.90
CA GLU A 229 10.96 -12.42 9.31
C GLU A 229 12.40 -12.92 9.53
N ASN A 230 12.94 -12.65 10.73
CA ASN A 230 14.24 -13.15 11.22
C ASN A 230 15.48 -12.68 10.44
N ALA A 231 15.38 -11.67 9.58
CA ALA A 231 16.48 -11.07 8.83
C ALA A 231 17.54 -12.10 8.38
N PRO A 232 17.21 -13.04 7.48
CA PRO A 232 18.08 -14.14 7.07
C PRO A 232 19.41 -13.61 6.52
N ASN A 233 20.42 -14.47 6.48
CA ASN A 233 21.74 -14.08 5.99
C ASN A 233 21.79 -14.15 4.44
N TYR A 234 21.11 -13.20 3.79
CA TYR A 234 21.17 -13.01 2.33
C TYR A 234 22.29 -12.01 1.95
N THR A 235 22.69 -12.04 0.70
CA THR A 235 23.54 -11.03 0.07
C THR A 235 22.74 -10.30 -1.00
N ILE A 236 23.13 -9.05 -1.30
CA ILE A 236 22.49 -8.28 -2.39
C ILE A 236 23.42 -8.23 -3.58
N SER A 237 22.84 -8.44 -4.78
CA SER A 237 23.54 -8.36 -6.04
C SER A 237 23.80 -6.91 -6.43
N ASN A 238 25.02 -6.60 -6.81
CA ASN A 238 25.46 -5.26 -7.21
C ASN A 238 25.48 -5.06 -8.74
N THR A 239 24.86 -5.98 -9.51
CA THR A 239 25.27 -6.21 -10.89
C THR A 239 24.74 -5.24 -11.92
N LYS A 240 23.74 -4.37 -11.63
CA LYS A 240 23.16 -3.54 -12.71
C LYS A 240 22.93 -2.06 -12.41
N THR A 241 22.96 -1.64 -11.16
CA THR A 241 22.55 -0.28 -10.76
C THR A 241 23.66 0.59 -10.19
N PHE A 242 24.73 -0.01 -9.70
CA PHE A 242 25.94 0.68 -9.28
C PHE A 242 27.07 0.32 -10.24
N THR A 243 27.56 1.29 -10.99
CA THR A 243 28.86 1.20 -11.71
C THR A 243 30.06 1.23 -10.75
N TYR A 244 29.84 0.75 -9.52
CA TYR A 244 30.84 0.59 -8.51
C TYR A 244 31.43 -0.80 -8.66
N THR A 245 32.54 -0.91 -9.38
CA THR A 245 33.32 -2.15 -9.45
C THR A 245 33.92 -2.43 -8.09
N ASN A 246 33.66 -3.63 -7.56
CA ASN A 246 34.15 -4.12 -6.28
C ASN A 246 35.67 -4.33 -6.21
N ASP A 247 36.44 -3.79 -7.16
CA ASP A 247 37.87 -3.95 -7.24
C ASP A 247 38.63 -2.95 -6.35
N PHE A 248 38.34 -3.01 -5.03
CA PHE A 248 39.26 -2.52 -4.02
C PHE A 248 40.20 -3.64 -3.58
N GLY A 249 40.89 -4.25 -4.54
CA GLY A 249 42.07 -5.04 -4.25
C GLY A 249 43.24 -4.15 -3.98
N TYR A 250 43.99 -4.34 -2.92
CA TYR A 250 45.16 -3.53 -2.53
C TYR A 250 46.28 -3.48 -3.58
N ALA A 251 46.27 -4.35 -4.56
CA ALA A 251 47.26 -4.40 -5.64
C ALA A 251 46.98 -3.41 -6.79
N GLU A 252 45.73 -3.03 -7.01
CA GLU A 252 45.33 -2.05 -8.01
C GLU A 252 44.07 -1.31 -7.52
N GLN A 253 44.28 -0.22 -6.76
CA GLN A 253 43.19 0.66 -6.33
C GLN A 253 42.67 1.41 -7.58
N LYS A 254 41.72 0.79 -8.26
CA LYS A 254 41.01 1.43 -9.38
C LYS A 254 39.75 2.06 -8.80
N ILE A 255 39.81 3.38 -8.61
CA ILE A 255 38.57 4.17 -8.53
C ILE A 255 37.89 4.02 -9.88
N PRO A 256 36.58 3.70 -9.95
CA PRO A 256 35.90 3.55 -11.23
C PRO A 256 36.18 4.73 -12.15
N GLN A 257 36.74 4.47 -13.30
CA GLN A 257 37.33 5.53 -14.15
C GLN A 257 36.31 6.47 -14.80
N LYS A 258 35.02 6.14 -14.78
CA LYS A 258 33.96 7.02 -15.32
C LYS A 258 32.64 6.72 -14.62
N PHE A 259 32.29 7.53 -13.65
CA PHE A 259 30.91 7.83 -13.39
C PHE A 259 30.50 8.89 -14.45
N VAL A 260 29.69 8.50 -15.40
CA VAL A 260 28.96 9.46 -16.22
C VAL A 260 27.64 9.64 -15.48
N ALA A 261 27.52 10.74 -14.74
CA ALA A 261 26.19 11.19 -14.29
C ALA A 261 25.35 11.27 -15.57
N GLN A 262 24.34 10.42 -15.67
CA GLN A 262 23.37 10.58 -16.74
C GLN A 262 22.74 11.94 -16.47
N THR A 263 22.94 12.89 -17.38
CA THR A 263 22.29 14.18 -17.29
C THR A 263 20.81 13.91 -17.35
N PHE A 264 20.13 14.15 -16.22
CA PHE A 264 18.70 14.07 -16.15
C PHE A 264 18.11 15.28 -16.86
N ASP A 265 18.03 15.18 -18.20
CA ASP A 265 17.53 16.25 -19.07
C ASP A 265 16.05 16.01 -19.36
N PHE A 266 15.22 16.06 -18.29
CA PHE A 266 13.79 15.94 -18.42
C PHE A 266 13.13 17.30 -18.13
N PRO A 267 12.31 17.84 -19.06
CA PRO A 267 11.66 19.14 -18.86
C PRO A 267 10.75 19.12 -17.62
N LYS A 268 10.98 20.05 -16.69
CA LYS A 268 10.22 20.15 -15.41
C LYS A 268 8.71 20.27 -15.64
N GLU A 269 8.30 21.00 -16.70
CA GLU A 269 6.90 21.18 -17.07
C GLU A 269 6.23 19.86 -17.45
N LYS A 270 6.90 19.04 -18.25
CA LYS A 270 6.40 17.69 -18.61
C LYS A 270 6.37 16.75 -17.42
N ALA A 271 7.35 16.84 -16.52
CA ALA A 271 7.35 16.06 -15.29
C ALA A 271 6.13 16.38 -14.42
N LEU A 272 5.76 17.65 -14.33
CA LEU A 272 4.59 18.07 -13.56
C LEU A 272 3.28 17.58 -14.20
N GLU A 273 3.16 17.63 -15.53
CA GLU A 273 2.01 17.08 -16.23
C GLU A 273 1.87 15.57 -15.99
N ILE A 274 2.96 14.83 -16.07
CA ILE A 274 2.99 13.39 -15.78
C ILE A 274 2.60 13.15 -14.33
N ALA A 275 3.20 13.86 -13.37
CA ALA A 275 2.89 13.73 -11.95
C ALA A 275 1.39 13.93 -11.66
N TYR A 276 0.76 14.94 -12.28
CA TYR A 276 -0.69 15.15 -12.16
C TYR A 276 -1.52 14.05 -12.84
N ALA A 277 -1.02 13.45 -13.91
CA ALA A 277 -1.72 12.39 -14.61
C ALA A 277 -1.62 11.03 -13.89
N SER A 278 -0.45 10.73 -13.30
CA SER A 278 -0.12 9.43 -12.73
C SER A 278 -0.31 9.33 -11.20
N SER A 279 -0.41 10.47 -10.46
CA SER A 279 -0.52 10.45 -9.00
C SER A 279 -1.80 9.72 -8.53
N PRO A 280 -1.65 8.58 -7.81
CA PRO A 280 -2.81 7.88 -7.25
C PRO A 280 -3.52 8.73 -6.19
N ASP A 281 -2.79 9.44 -5.34
CA ASP A 281 -3.35 10.29 -4.29
C ASP A 281 -4.24 11.39 -4.87
N LEU A 282 -3.82 12.03 -5.98
CA LEU A 282 -4.64 13.00 -6.67
C LEU A 282 -5.94 12.37 -7.20
N ARG A 283 -5.86 11.14 -7.72
CA ARG A 283 -7.04 10.39 -8.19
C ARG A 283 -7.97 10.00 -7.04
N VAL A 284 -7.44 9.67 -5.87
CA VAL A 284 -8.23 9.46 -4.64
C VAL A 284 -9.02 10.72 -4.30
N LEU A 285 -8.36 11.88 -4.23
CA LEU A 285 -9.01 13.15 -3.93
C LEU A 285 -10.07 13.52 -4.97
N GLU A 286 -9.79 13.34 -6.27
CA GLU A 286 -10.76 13.60 -7.35
C GLU A 286 -11.97 12.64 -7.27
N SER A 287 -11.74 11.38 -6.92
CA SER A 287 -12.81 10.39 -6.74
C SER A 287 -13.67 10.71 -5.52
N THR A 288 -13.04 11.12 -4.41
CA THR A 288 -13.72 11.57 -3.20
C THR A 288 -14.58 12.79 -3.47
N LYS A 289 -14.07 13.78 -4.22
CA LYS A 289 -14.89 14.94 -4.66
C LYS A 289 -16.11 14.50 -5.45
N LYS A 290 -15.94 13.59 -6.43
CA LYS A 290 -17.07 13.05 -7.22
C LYS A 290 -18.05 12.28 -6.34
N ALA A 291 -17.59 11.55 -5.33
CA ALA A 291 -18.46 10.92 -4.34
C ALA A 291 -19.28 11.96 -3.56
N MET A 292 -18.66 13.06 -3.11
CA MET A 292 -19.34 14.16 -2.40
C MET A 292 -20.35 14.88 -3.28
N GLU A 293 -20.10 15.02 -4.59
CA GLU A 293 -21.09 15.54 -5.56
C GLU A 293 -22.34 14.63 -5.64
N GLN A 294 -22.16 13.32 -5.58
CA GLN A 294 -23.30 12.40 -5.54
C GLN A 294 -23.98 12.41 -4.16
N ALA A 295 -23.23 12.55 -3.07
CA ALA A 295 -23.79 12.74 -1.73
C ALA A 295 -24.68 14.00 -1.66
N LEU A 296 -24.24 15.11 -2.26
CA LEU A 296 -25.05 16.32 -2.35
C LEU A 296 -26.35 16.08 -3.17
N LYS A 297 -26.28 15.31 -4.26
CA LYS A 297 -27.47 14.90 -5.04
C LYS A 297 -28.39 14.01 -4.23
N TYR A 298 -27.85 13.06 -3.47
CA TYR A 298 -28.59 12.19 -2.57
C TYR A 298 -29.35 13.02 -1.52
N ILE A 299 -28.67 13.95 -0.86
CA ILE A 299 -29.28 14.85 0.14
C ILE A 299 -30.38 15.72 -0.49
N LYS A 300 -30.13 16.31 -1.67
CA LYS A 300 -31.13 17.11 -2.39
C LYS A 300 -32.36 16.29 -2.81
N ARG A 301 -32.25 14.98 -2.91
CA ARG A 301 -33.34 14.08 -3.27
C ARG A 301 -33.99 13.39 -2.06
N SER A 302 -33.47 13.62 -0.86
CA SER A 302 -33.99 12.97 0.37
C SER A 302 -35.45 13.34 0.71
N TYR A 303 -35.94 14.47 0.20
CA TYR A 303 -37.33 14.91 0.37
C TYR A 303 -38.28 14.37 -0.70
N MET A 304 -37.75 13.76 -1.76
CA MET A 304 -38.60 13.20 -2.81
C MET A 304 -39.35 11.99 -2.29
N PRO A 305 -40.59 11.75 -2.76
CA PRO A 305 -41.35 10.57 -2.36
C PRO A 305 -40.64 9.28 -2.72
N GLU A 306 -40.91 8.24 -1.95
CA GLU A 306 -40.51 6.86 -2.25
C GLU A 306 -41.75 6.04 -2.62
N LEU A 307 -41.72 5.43 -3.81
CA LEU A 307 -42.73 4.49 -4.27
C LEU A 307 -42.25 3.08 -3.97
N SER A 308 -42.98 2.36 -3.13
CA SER A 308 -42.72 0.96 -2.79
C SER A 308 -43.95 0.11 -3.06
N ALA A 309 -43.72 -1.16 -3.37
CA ALA A 309 -44.73 -2.20 -3.42
C ALA A 309 -44.49 -3.17 -2.28
N ASP A 310 -45.55 -3.57 -1.60
CA ASP A 310 -45.49 -4.53 -0.55
C ASP A 310 -46.50 -5.68 -0.77
N VAL A 311 -46.08 -6.87 -0.39
CA VAL A 311 -46.92 -8.07 -0.35
C VAL A 311 -46.73 -8.69 1.00
N GLY A 312 -47.82 -8.82 1.77
CA GLY A 312 -47.79 -9.40 3.10
C GLY A 312 -48.77 -10.56 3.22
N TYR A 313 -48.36 -11.59 3.92
CA TYR A 313 -49.23 -12.70 4.31
C TYR A 313 -49.16 -12.82 5.83
N GLY A 314 -50.33 -12.64 6.45
CA GLY A 314 -50.47 -12.72 7.90
C GLY A 314 -51.40 -13.86 8.30
N PHE A 315 -51.06 -14.52 9.39
CA PHE A 315 -51.89 -15.51 10.07
C PHE A 315 -52.20 -15.02 11.48
N ASN A 316 -53.44 -14.68 11.72
CA ASN A 316 -53.94 -14.28 13.05
C ASN A 316 -54.84 -15.36 13.59
N ASN A 317 -54.56 -15.88 14.78
CA ASN A 317 -55.45 -16.82 15.49
C ASN A 317 -56.07 -16.08 16.66
N ALA A 318 -57.30 -15.64 16.50
CA ALA A 318 -58.05 -14.99 17.56
C ALA A 318 -58.82 -16.03 18.41
N ASN A 319 -58.54 -16.08 19.69
CA ASN A 319 -59.41 -16.79 20.64
C ASN A 319 -60.44 -15.76 21.18
N GLU A 320 -61.66 -15.81 20.70
CA GLU A 320 -62.76 -15.08 21.33
C GLU A 320 -63.37 -15.92 22.44
N HIS A 321 -63.47 -15.30 23.60
CA HIS A 321 -63.91 -16.03 24.84
C HIS A 321 -65.44 -16.41 24.84
N TYR A 322 -66.16 -16.01 23.77
CA TYR A 322 -67.62 -16.19 23.77
C TYR A 322 -68.19 -17.10 22.67
N ASP A 323 -67.56 -17.34 21.56
CA ASP A 323 -68.13 -18.27 20.55
C ASP A 323 -67.17 -18.67 19.42
N GLY A 324 -66.12 -19.39 19.72
CA GLY A 324 -65.31 -20.05 18.66
C GLY A 324 -63.92 -19.45 18.30
N ARG A 325 -63.10 -20.33 17.77
CA ARG A 325 -61.78 -19.99 17.26
C ARG A 325 -61.89 -19.47 15.83
N PHE A 326 -61.58 -18.22 15.60
CA PHE A 326 -61.45 -17.69 14.26
C PHE A 326 -59.98 -17.68 13.84
N SER A 327 -59.67 -18.39 12.77
CA SER A 327 -58.39 -18.34 12.08
C SER A 327 -58.54 -17.45 10.85
N ASN A 328 -57.94 -16.29 10.86
CA ASN A 328 -57.95 -15.39 9.72
C ASN A 328 -56.60 -15.37 9.02
N ASN A 329 -56.57 -15.82 7.78
CA ASN A 329 -55.45 -15.60 6.88
C ASN A 329 -55.70 -14.30 6.14
N SER A 330 -54.74 -13.38 6.16
CA SER A 330 -54.82 -12.12 5.39
C SER A 330 -53.70 -12.06 4.39
N LEU A 331 -54.06 -11.83 3.12
CA LEU A 331 -53.13 -11.46 2.09
C LEU A 331 -53.30 -9.96 1.84
N SER A 332 -52.23 -9.20 2.01
CA SER A 332 -52.17 -7.76 1.69
C SER A 332 -51.28 -7.53 0.51
N VAL A 333 -51.72 -6.74 -0.44
CA VAL A 333 -50.92 -6.24 -1.55
C VAL A 333 -51.11 -4.72 -1.58
N GLY A 334 -50.03 -4.01 -1.49
CA GLY A 334 -50.06 -2.55 -1.41
C GLY A 334 -49.03 -1.88 -2.35
N VAL A 335 -49.35 -0.67 -2.74
CA VAL A 335 -48.40 0.27 -3.38
C VAL A 335 -48.45 1.54 -2.54
N ASN A 336 -47.32 1.89 -1.97
CA ASN A 336 -47.20 3.02 -1.05
C ASN A 336 -46.33 4.11 -1.65
N LEU A 337 -46.81 5.33 -1.62
CA LEU A 337 -46.03 6.53 -1.90
C LEU A 337 -45.86 7.30 -0.59
N THR A 338 -44.64 7.30 -0.07
CA THR A 338 -44.34 7.92 1.22
C THR A 338 -43.32 9.02 1.06
N THR A 339 -43.50 10.12 1.78
CA THR A 339 -42.51 11.18 1.91
C THR A 339 -42.54 11.75 3.32
N SER A 340 -41.36 12.05 3.84
CA SER A 340 -41.22 12.83 5.05
C SER A 340 -40.14 13.88 4.83
N VAL A 341 -40.41 15.13 5.18
CA VAL A 341 -39.42 16.20 4.99
C VAL A 341 -39.38 17.10 6.21
N ASN A 342 -38.17 17.29 6.71
CA ASN A 342 -37.84 18.38 7.62
C ASN A 342 -37.09 19.46 6.85
N LEU A 343 -37.78 20.54 6.48
CA LEU A 343 -37.23 21.60 5.63
C LEU A 343 -36.03 22.32 6.23
N MET A 344 -35.98 22.47 7.56
CA MET A 344 -34.83 23.10 8.23
C MET A 344 -33.62 22.20 8.23
N GLU A 345 -33.78 20.92 8.52
CA GLU A 345 -32.74 19.89 8.45
C GLU A 345 -32.21 19.78 7.02
N LEU A 346 -33.09 19.71 6.01
CA LEU A 346 -32.69 19.64 4.61
C LEU A 346 -31.84 20.85 4.20
N LYS A 347 -32.29 22.09 4.59
CA LYS A 347 -31.53 23.31 4.31
C LYS A 347 -30.11 23.27 4.88
N HIS A 348 -29.96 22.83 6.13
CA HIS A 348 -28.65 22.76 6.78
C HIS A 348 -27.80 21.61 6.24
N SER A 349 -28.39 20.47 5.91
CA SER A 349 -27.71 19.33 5.28
C SER A 349 -27.16 19.68 3.90
N ILE A 350 -27.92 20.40 3.09
CA ILE A 350 -27.46 20.91 1.78
C ILE A 350 -26.27 21.88 1.95
N LYS A 351 -26.35 22.80 2.92
CA LYS A 351 -25.26 23.74 3.19
C LYS A 351 -24.02 23.03 3.69
N GLY A 352 -24.18 22.01 4.56
CA GLY A 352 -23.08 21.19 5.04
C GLY A 352 -22.40 20.41 3.91
N ALA A 353 -23.18 19.77 3.04
CA ALA A 353 -22.64 19.04 1.89
C ALA A 353 -21.95 19.95 0.86
N ASP A 354 -22.47 21.17 0.62
CA ASP A 354 -21.81 22.16 -0.23
C ASP A 354 -20.49 22.65 0.36
N ALA A 355 -20.42 22.81 1.68
CA ALA A 355 -19.18 23.15 2.37
C ALA A 355 -18.16 22.02 2.28
N GLN A 356 -18.56 20.75 2.46
CA GLN A 356 -17.70 19.59 2.28
C GLN A 356 -17.14 19.48 0.85
N LEU A 357 -17.96 19.77 -0.16
CA LEU A 357 -17.50 19.79 -1.56
C LEU A 357 -16.44 20.87 -1.79
N LYS A 358 -16.61 22.07 -1.21
CA LYS A 358 -15.60 23.15 -1.27
C LYS A 358 -14.31 22.79 -0.53
N ILE A 359 -14.41 22.06 0.58
CA ILE A 359 -13.24 21.54 1.28
C ILE A 359 -12.48 20.57 0.36
N ALA A 360 -13.16 19.61 -0.26
CA ALA A 360 -12.54 18.68 -1.19
C ALA A 360 -11.88 19.37 -2.40
N ASP A 361 -12.49 20.41 -2.95
CA ASP A 361 -11.89 21.23 -4.00
C ASP A 361 -10.59 21.90 -3.54
N ASN A 362 -10.61 22.44 -2.33
CA ASN A 362 -9.43 23.09 -1.76
C ASN A 362 -8.31 22.10 -1.45
N GLU A 363 -8.64 20.90 -0.97
CA GLU A 363 -7.68 19.81 -0.75
C GLU A 363 -6.98 19.39 -2.05
N ILE A 364 -7.72 19.26 -3.15
CA ILE A 364 -7.16 18.99 -4.48
C ILE A 364 -6.16 20.10 -4.89
N ASN A 365 -6.52 21.36 -4.71
CA ASN A 365 -5.67 22.49 -5.06
C ASN A 365 -4.42 22.55 -4.18
N LEU A 366 -4.56 22.28 -2.89
CA LEU A 366 -3.45 22.21 -1.95
C LEU A 366 -2.49 21.07 -2.34
N PHE A 367 -3.02 19.89 -2.58
CA PHE A 367 -2.21 18.72 -2.98
C PHE A 367 -1.45 18.98 -4.29
N LYS A 368 -2.10 19.57 -5.30
CA LYS A 368 -1.41 19.93 -6.55
C LYS A 368 -0.26 20.90 -6.33
N LYS A 369 -0.43 21.85 -5.42
CA LYS A 369 0.62 22.80 -5.06
C LYS A 369 1.78 22.11 -4.34
N ASP A 370 1.46 21.26 -3.37
CA ASP A 370 2.46 20.51 -2.59
C ASP A 370 3.27 19.56 -3.49
N LEU A 371 2.60 18.83 -4.38
CA LEU A 371 3.24 17.96 -5.38
C LEU A 371 4.17 18.75 -6.31
N SER A 372 3.78 19.96 -6.73
CA SER A 372 4.65 20.83 -7.53
C SER A 372 5.93 21.23 -6.79
N PHE A 373 5.83 21.56 -5.49
CA PHE A 373 7.00 21.87 -4.67
C PHE A 373 7.86 20.64 -4.36
N GLU A 374 7.24 19.50 -4.15
CA GLU A 374 7.95 18.25 -3.92
C GLU A 374 8.77 17.86 -5.16
N LEU A 375 8.13 17.89 -6.31
CA LEU A 375 8.81 17.65 -7.59
C LEU A 375 9.97 18.63 -7.81
N GLN A 376 9.77 19.92 -7.53
CA GLN A 376 10.85 20.92 -7.68
C GLN A 376 12.02 20.62 -6.74
N ARG A 377 11.75 20.23 -5.48
CA ARG A 377 12.81 19.83 -4.54
C ARG A 377 13.56 18.58 -5.02
N ALA A 378 12.82 17.58 -5.54
CA ALA A 378 13.42 16.37 -6.08
C ALA A 378 14.34 16.66 -7.26
N PHE A 379 13.94 17.54 -8.20
CA PHE A 379 14.79 17.98 -9.30
C PHE A 379 16.04 18.73 -8.81
N ASN A 380 15.90 19.64 -7.86
CA ASN A 380 17.05 20.36 -7.30
C ASN A 380 18.05 19.39 -6.63
N ASN A 381 17.55 18.35 -5.95
CA ASN A 381 18.40 17.32 -5.33
C ASN A 381 19.17 16.52 -6.41
N VAL A 382 18.52 16.15 -7.51
CA VAL A 382 19.19 15.45 -8.63
C VAL A 382 20.25 16.33 -9.29
N GLU A 383 19.93 17.59 -9.57
CA GLU A 383 20.85 18.55 -10.19
C GLU A 383 22.11 18.77 -9.31
N PHE A 384 21.89 18.98 -8.00
CA PHE A 384 22.99 19.07 -7.04
C PHE A 384 23.81 17.78 -7.02
N ALA A 385 23.15 16.62 -6.85
CA ALA A 385 23.82 15.33 -6.76
C ALA A 385 24.61 14.99 -8.04
N ALA A 386 24.04 15.29 -9.21
CA ALA A 386 24.72 15.09 -10.51
C ALA A 386 26.00 15.93 -10.64
N SER A 387 26.01 17.13 -10.06
CA SER A 387 27.22 17.99 -10.03
C SER A 387 28.21 17.56 -8.93
N ASP A 388 27.74 17.06 -7.78
CA ASP A 388 28.57 16.69 -6.64
C ASP A 388 29.38 15.41 -6.86
N VAL A 389 28.81 14.39 -7.48
CA VAL A 389 29.48 13.09 -7.70
C VAL A 389 30.80 13.20 -8.48
N PRO A 390 30.90 13.94 -9.60
CA PRO A 390 32.18 14.13 -10.30
C PRO A 390 33.27 14.82 -9.45
N TYR A 391 32.86 15.78 -8.62
CA TYR A 391 33.82 16.46 -7.72
C TYR A 391 34.29 15.53 -6.61
N ALA A 392 33.36 14.77 -6.00
CA ALA A 392 33.70 13.78 -4.99
C ALA A 392 34.61 12.68 -5.54
N GLN A 393 34.36 12.20 -6.78
CA GLN A 393 35.21 11.25 -7.49
C GLN A 393 36.61 11.83 -7.73
N LYS A 394 36.71 13.06 -8.26
CA LYS A 394 37.98 13.73 -8.50
C LYS A 394 38.77 13.93 -7.21
N THR A 395 38.09 14.31 -6.12
CA THR A 395 38.71 14.47 -4.80
C THR A 395 39.26 13.14 -4.29
N ALA A 396 38.50 12.07 -4.39
CA ALA A 396 38.93 10.72 -3.98
C ALA A 396 40.15 10.26 -4.83
N THR A 397 40.14 10.51 -6.14
CA THR A 397 41.25 10.17 -7.03
C THR A 397 42.53 10.97 -6.64
N LYS A 398 42.39 12.27 -6.37
CA LYS A 398 43.54 13.08 -5.95
C LYS A 398 44.02 12.73 -4.56
N ALA A 399 43.16 12.38 -3.65
CA ALA A 399 43.55 11.89 -2.33
C ALA A 399 44.29 10.54 -2.40
N LEU A 400 43.92 9.66 -3.37
CA LEU A 400 44.66 8.42 -3.64
C LEU A 400 46.05 8.70 -4.21
N GLU A 401 46.19 9.62 -5.16
CA GLU A 401 47.48 10.04 -5.69
C GLU A 401 48.35 10.63 -4.59
N ASN A 402 47.77 11.48 -3.72
CA ASN A 402 48.48 12.14 -2.62
C ASN A 402 48.98 11.11 -1.58
N ILE A 403 48.16 10.17 -1.11
CA ILE A 403 48.60 9.17 -0.15
C ILE A 403 49.75 8.31 -0.69
N ASN A 404 49.70 7.94 -1.98
CA ASN A 404 50.75 7.18 -2.62
C ASN A 404 52.08 7.98 -2.72
N LEU A 405 52.02 9.29 -2.95
CA LEU A 405 53.18 10.18 -2.97
C LEU A 405 53.74 10.35 -1.56
N VAL A 406 52.92 10.71 -0.60
CA VAL A 406 53.31 10.93 0.81
C VAL A 406 53.89 9.66 1.45
N GLU A 407 53.37 8.50 1.10
CA GLU A 407 53.92 7.21 1.58
C GLU A 407 55.36 7.00 1.09
N LYS A 408 55.65 7.28 -0.21
CA LYS A 408 57.01 7.21 -0.78
C LYS A 408 57.93 8.20 -0.10
N LEU A 409 57.50 9.43 0.13
CA LEU A 409 58.29 10.47 0.77
C LEU A 409 58.57 10.15 2.24
N TYR A 410 57.62 9.55 2.97
CA TYR A 410 57.83 9.07 4.33
C TYR A 410 58.88 7.93 4.39
N ILE A 411 58.76 6.96 3.49
CA ILE A 411 59.73 5.84 3.42
C ILE A 411 61.13 6.37 3.18
N ASN A 412 61.29 7.37 2.31
CA ASN A 412 62.56 8.01 2.01
C ASN A 412 63.04 8.98 3.08
N GLY A 413 62.25 9.20 4.16
CA GLY A 413 62.62 10.07 5.25
C GLY A 413 62.40 11.57 5.00
N ALA A 414 61.79 11.98 3.90
CA ALA A 414 61.51 13.37 3.55
C ALA A 414 60.29 13.97 4.27
N LEU A 415 59.37 13.12 4.78
CA LEU A 415 58.19 13.57 5.56
C LEU A 415 58.12 12.84 6.87
N ASN A 416 57.40 13.46 7.82
CA ASN A 416 57.14 12.87 9.14
C ASN A 416 55.91 11.93 9.09
N TYR A 417 55.72 11.17 10.18
CA TYR A 417 54.59 10.20 10.31
C TYR A 417 53.24 10.88 10.36
N VAL A 418 53.14 12.09 10.89
CA VAL A 418 51.90 12.87 10.99
C VAL A 418 51.35 13.18 9.59
N ALA A 419 52.20 13.65 8.68
CA ALA A 419 51.81 13.93 7.29
C ALA A 419 51.26 12.67 6.57
N LEU A 420 51.85 11.48 6.86
CA LEU A 420 51.35 10.22 6.35
C LEU A 420 49.95 9.87 6.87
N GLN A 421 49.71 10.14 8.15
CA GLN A 421 48.38 9.88 8.74
C GLN A 421 47.32 10.89 8.26
N GLU A 422 47.67 12.14 8.06
CA GLU A 422 46.78 13.14 7.45
C GLU A 422 46.38 12.73 6.04
N ALA A 423 47.33 12.38 5.18
CA ALA A 423 47.04 11.91 3.81
C ALA A 423 46.16 10.66 3.82
N ARG A 424 46.37 9.73 4.75
CA ARG A 424 45.49 8.55 4.94
C ARG A 424 44.06 8.98 5.33
N LYS A 425 43.93 9.87 6.31
CA LYS A 425 42.62 10.35 6.78
C LYS A 425 41.87 11.02 5.62
N ASP A 426 42.55 11.88 4.87
CA ASP A 426 41.96 12.58 3.73
C ASP A 426 41.51 11.61 2.64
N TYR A 427 42.30 10.56 2.36
CA TYR A 427 41.92 9.51 1.42
C TYR A 427 40.67 8.76 1.87
N ILE A 428 40.64 8.28 3.11
CA ILE A 428 39.50 7.53 3.65
C ILE A 428 38.23 8.40 3.68
N THR A 429 38.35 9.64 4.13
CA THR A 429 37.21 10.58 4.15
C THR A 429 36.70 10.88 2.74
N SER A 430 37.60 11.11 1.79
CA SER A 430 37.22 11.37 0.39
C SER A 430 36.51 10.18 -0.24
N MET A 431 36.94 8.95 0.06
CA MET A 431 36.27 7.73 -0.41
C MET A 431 34.88 7.58 0.21
N GLN A 432 34.73 7.84 1.52
CA GLN A 432 33.44 7.83 2.21
C GLN A 432 32.47 8.88 1.62
N ASN A 433 32.99 10.08 1.35
CA ASN A 433 32.21 11.15 0.71
C ASN A 433 31.77 10.74 -0.70
N TYR A 434 32.65 10.16 -1.52
CA TYR A 434 32.30 9.69 -2.84
C TYR A 434 31.16 8.64 -2.83
N ILE A 435 31.24 7.64 -1.95
CA ILE A 435 30.17 6.64 -1.79
C ILE A 435 28.86 7.29 -1.32
N THR A 436 28.96 8.28 -0.42
CA THR A 436 27.79 9.00 0.08
C THR A 436 27.14 9.83 -1.02
N SER A 437 27.91 10.58 -1.80
CA SER A 437 27.43 11.37 -2.95
C SER A 437 26.80 10.48 -4.02
N LEU A 438 27.41 9.33 -4.33
CA LEU A 438 26.86 8.36 -5.28
C LEU A 438 25.53 7.77 -4.81
N THR A 439 25.42 7.44 -3.53
CA THR A 439 24.19 6.96 -2.94
C THR A 439 23.11 8.04 -2.95
N PHE A 440 23.48 9.28 -2.62
CA PHE A 440 22.57 10.42 -2.62
C PHE A 440 22.03 10.68 -4.03
N TYR A 441 22.86 10.57 -5.06
CA TYR A 441 22.42 10.69 -6.46
C TYR A 441 21.36 9.64 -6.81
N ASN A 442 21.61 8.35 -6.52
CA ASN A 442 20.64 7.30 -6.81
C ASN A 442 19.33 7.48 -6.02
N LYS A 443 19.41 7.90 -4.75
CA LYS A 443 18.23 8.20 -3.94
C LYS A 443 17.46 9.42 -4.44
N SER A 444 18.16 10.45 -4.95
CA SER A 444 17.52 11.61 -5.56
C SER A 444 16.76 11.26 -6.84
N LEU A 445 17.27 10.32 -7.65
CA LEU A 445 16.52 9.78 -8.78
C LEU A 445 15.25 9.06 -8.34
N ILE A 446 15.32 8.24 -7.30
CA ILE A 446 14.14 7.57 -6.71
C ILE A 446 13.12 8.61 -6.23
N GLN A 447 13.55 9.70 -5.59
CA GLN A 447 12.65 10.78 -5.15
C GLN A 447 11.91 11.44 -6.32
N VAL A 448 12.55 11.60 -7.47
CA VAL A 448 11.87 12.10 -8.68
C VAL A 448 10.90 11.07 -9.23
N GLU A 449 11.28 9.79 -9.27
CA GLU A 449 10.39 8.69 -9.67
C GLU A 449 9.15 8.64 -8.75
N GLU A 450 9.35 8.76 -7.44
CA GLU A 450 8.30 8.77 -6.43
C GLU A 450 7.35 9.96 -6.61
N ALA A 451 7.90 11.19 -6.73
CA ALA A 451 7.10 12.38 -6.93
C ALA A 451 6.33 12.40 -8.27
N MET A 452 6.85 11.74 -9.29
CA MET A 452 6.17 11.56 -10.58
C MET A 452 5.25 10.35 -10.61
N HIS A 453 5.33 9.43 -9.65
CA HIS A 453 4.77 8.07 -9.71
C HIS A 453 5.10 7.39 -11.05
N TYR A 454 6.34 7.54 -11.52
CA TYR A 454 6.79 7.09 -12.84
C TYR A 454 8.20 6.54 -12.83
N HIS A 455 8.48 5.48 -13.58
CA HIS A 455 9.80 4.86 -13.67
C HIS A 455 10.72 5.60 -14.66
N ILE A 456 11.84 6.17 -14.17
CA ILE A 456 12.78 6.93 -15.01
C ILE A 456 13.60 6.02 -15.92
N VAL A 457 13.84 4.77 -15.55
CA VAL A 457 14.64 3.82 -16.35
C VAL A 457 14.07 3.63 -17.76
N ASP A 458 12.76 3.75 -17.93
CA ASP A 458 12.10 3.62 -19.23
C ASP A 458 12.26 4.85 -20.13
N ILE A 459 12.62 5.99 -19.56
CA ILE A 459 12.86 7.23 -20.34
C ILE A 459 14.13 7.14 -21.19
N HIS A 460 15.12 6.38 -20.75
CA HIS A 460 16.40 6.23 -21.45
C HIS A 460 16.43 5.10 -22.50
N HIS A 461 15.52 4.13 -22.40
CA HIS A 461 15.31 3.17 -23.46
C HIS A 461 14.31 3.74 -24.47
N LYS A 462 14.82 4.41 -25.48
CA LYS A 462 14.11 4.95 -26.64
C LYS A 462 13.22 3.91 -27.30
N THR A 463 12.07 3.66 -26.77
CA THR A 463 10.96 3.09 -27.50
C THR A 463 9.82 4.10 -27.47
N GLN A 464 9.44 4.57 -28.65
CA GLN A 464 8.33 5.49 -28.89
C GLN A 464 6.95 4.86 -28.54
N HIS A 465 6.90 3.91 -27.64
CA HIS A 465 5.66 3.30 -27.18
C HIS A 465 5.26 3.92 -25.83
N ALA A 466 4.10 4.54 -25.90
CA ALA A 466 3.22 5.05 -24.85
C ALA A 466 3.82 4.98 -23.42
N MET A 467 3.99 6.14 -22.81
CA MET A 467 4.23 6.30 -21.38
C MET A 467 3.16 5.52 -20.60
N ILE A 468 3.45 4.28 -20.28
CA ILE A 468 2.61 3.46 -19.42
C ILE A 468 2.91 3.93 -18.00
N SER A 469 1.88 4.34 -17.27
CA SER A 469 2.05 4.71 -15.87
C SER A 469 2.58 3.48 -15.12
N HIS A 470 3.50 3.68 -14.20
CA HIS A 470 4.12 2.62 -13.40
C HIS A 470 3.08 1.72 -12.71
N SER A 471 1.90 2.28 -12.41
CA SER A 471 0.75 1.56 -11.90
C SER A 471 0.22 0.49 -12.84
N ASP A 472 0.21 0.74 -14.14
CA ASP A 472 -0.37 -0.19 -15.13
C ASP A 472 0.54 -1.41 -15.33
N GLU A 473 1.86 -1.19 -15.41
CA GLU A 473 2.86 -2.27 -15.47
C GLU A 473 2.88 -3.13 -14.19
N LEU A 474 2.81 -2.48 -13.02
CA LEU A 474 2.71 -3.16 -11.74
C LEU A 474 1.43 -3.99 -11.62
N ILE A 475 0.32 -3.47 -12.10
CA ILE A 475 -0.97 -4.19 -12.13
C ILE A 475 -0.91 -5.36 -13.11
N GLU A 476 -0.29 -5.19 -14.27
CA GLU A 476 -0.14 -6.25 -15.27
C GLU A 476 0.74 -7.38 -14.73
N HIS A 477 1.89 -7.07 -14.12
CA HIS A 477 2.74 -8.06 -13.46
C HIS A 477 2.10 -8.72 -12.24
N LEU A 478 1.32 -7.97 -11.45
CA LEU A 478 0.55 -8.54 -10.35
C LEU A 478 -0.58 -9.44 -10.85
N ASN A 479 -1.29 -9.03 -11.89
CA ASN A 479 -2.33 -9.84 -12.52
C ASN A 479 -1.74 -11.10 -13.19
N GLU A 480 -0.55 -11.01 -13.79
CA GLU A 480 0.16 -12.19 -14.30
C GLU A 480 0.57 -13.13 -13.20
N ALA A 481 1.12 -12.62 -12.09
CA ALA A 481 1.49 -13.42 -10.93
C ALA A 481 0.26 -14.09 -10.28
N LEU A 482 -0.83 -13.34 -10.13
CA LEU A 482 -2.11 -13.85 -9.60
C LEU A 482 -2.75 -14.89 -10.55
N ASN A 483 -2.67 -14.68 -11.86
CA ASN A 483 -3.21 -15.61 -12.86
C ASN A 483 -2.35 -16.88 -13.04
N CYS A 484 -1.04 -16.83 -12.77
CA CYS A 484 -0.19 -18.02 -12.72
C CYS A 484 -0.60 -18.93 -11.57
N ASP A 485 -0.89 -18.38 -10.37
CA ASP A 485 -1.36 -19.15 -9.22
C ASP A 485 -2.76 -19.74 -9.46
N GLU A 486 -3.65 -19.03 -10.17
CA GLU A 486 -4.97 -19.56 -10.57
C GLU A 486 -4.86 -20.72 -11.58
N LYS A 487 -3.94 -20.65 -12.52
CA LYS A 487 -3.72 -21.74 -13.49
C LYS A 487 -3.12 -22.99 -12.82
N GLU A 488 -2.20 -22.80 -11.87
CA GLU A 488 -1.66 -23.92 -11.08
C GLU A 488 -2.69 -24.55 -10.14
N SER A 489 -3.55 -23.75 -9.52
CA SER A 489 -4.63 -24.25 -8.65
C SER A 489 -5.68 -25.03 -9.44
N LYS A 490 -6.06 -24.55 -10.65
CA LYS A 490 -6.97 -25.25 -11.57
C LYS A 490 -6.34 -26.56 -12.11
N GLN A 491 -5.03 -26.60 -12.37
CA GLN A 491 -4.34 -27.82 -12.77
C GLN A 491 -4.26 -28.84 -11.62
N LYS A 492 -4.03 -28.41 -10.39
CA LYS A 492 -4.03 -29.29 -9.20
C LYS A 492 -5.42 -29.84 -8.89
N LYS A 493 -6.49 -29.03 -9.02
CA LYS A 493 -7.88 -29.50 -8.91
C LYS A 493 -8.24 -30.51 -9.99
N SER A 494 -7.84 -30.28 -11.24
CA SER A 494 -8.06 -31.20 -12.37
C SER A 494 -7.29 -32.53 -12.21
N LYS A 495 -6.10 -32.52 -11.64
CA LYS A 495 -5.33 -33.74 -11.32
C LYS A 495 -5.94 -34.52 -10.13
N LYS A 496 -6.49 -33.82 -9.11
CA LYS A 496 -7.21 -34.51 -8.00
C LYS A 496 -8.52 -35.15 -8.46
N LEU A 497 -9.25 -34.51 -9.39
CA LEU A 497 -10.48 -35.11 -9.96
C LEU A 497 -10.21 -36.33 -10.84
N LYS A 498 -9.05 -36.38 -11.52
CA LYS A 498 -8.67 -37.56 -12.34
C LYS A 498 -8.08 -38.71 -11.53
N HIS A 499 -7.81 -38.52 -10.24
CA HIS A 499 -7.31 -39.61 -9.36
C HIS A 499 -8.42 -40.21 -8.48
N ASN A 500 -9.62 -39.62 -8.50
CA ASN A 500 -10.81 -40.09 -7.75
C ASN A 500 -11.94 -40.58 -8.68
N LEU A 501 -11.65 -40.82 -9.96
CA LEU A 501 -12.46 -41.57 -10.92
C LEU A 501 -11.64 -42.81 -11.38
#